data_06d1cef95b4298efa759d91538986cc4
#
_entry.id   06d1cef95b4298efa759d91538986cc4
#
_cell.length_a   1.000
_cell.length_b   1.000
_cell.length_c   1.000
_cell.angle_alpha   90.00
_cell.angle_beta   90.00
_cell.angle_gamma   90.00
#
_symmetry.space_group_name_H-M   'P 1'
#
loop_
_entity.id
_entity.type
_entity.pdbx_description
1 polymer ?
#
loop_
_entity_poly.entity_id
_entity_poly.type
_entity_poly.pdbx_seq_one_letter_code
_entity_poly.pdbx_strand_id
1 'polypeptide(L)'
;HSQEKDIKQLRNTLPQILEKNKIDLALCGHDHIYSRTYTLKNNKKTKEFIIERFDDFNEKVEIINNSKGITYITGGSCTGSKFYKSTNNKSNYVKFKYDEENPLYTIINVSKDKIIIKTYKVNSDEMIDSKIIINK
;
A
#
# COMPACT_ATOMS: atom_id res chain seq x y z
N HIS A 1 -16.95 0.71 5.19
CA HIS A 1 -16.59 2.12 4.94
C HIS A 1 -16.56 2.48 3.45
N SER A 2 -16.16 1.55 2.55
CA SER A 2 -16.03 1.85 1.10
C SER A 2 -17.31 2.33 0.41
N GLN A 3 -18.46 2.16 1.02
CA GLN A 3 -19.77 2.54 0.49
C GLN A 3 -20.32 3.85 1.08
N GLU A 4 -19.63 4.45 2.04
CA GLU A 4 -20.00 5.71 2.63
C GLU A 4 -19.93 6.84 1.58
N LYS A 5 -20.85 7.80 1.66
CA LYS A 5 -21.03 8.85 0.65
C LYS A 5 -19.80 9.75 0.49
N ASP A 6 -19.17 10.11 1.60
CA ASP A 6 -17.97 10.93 1.65
C ASP A 6 -16.75 10.19 1.08
N ILE A 7 -16.61 8.89 1.37
CA ILE A 7 -15.54 8.05 0.79
C ILE A 7 -15.70 7.93 -0.73
N LYS A 8 -16.94 7.79 -1.22
CA LYS A 8 -17.19 7.79 -2.67
C LYS A 8 -16.81 9.12 -3.32
N GLN A 9 -17.12 10.23 -2.66
CA GLN A 9 -16.76 11.56 -3.14
C GLN A 9 -15.23 11.73 -3.16
N LEU A 10 -14.54 11.35 -2.08
CA LEU A 10 -13.07 11.40 -2.02
C LEU A 10 -12.41 10.58 -3.12
N ARG A 11 -12.90 9.39 -3.42
CA ARG A 11 -12.39 8.55 -4.51
C ARG A 11 -12.50 9.18 -5.90
N ASN A 12 -13.45 10.06 -6.09
CA ASN A 12 -13.63 10.73 -7.38
C ASN A 12 -12.78 11.99 -7.52
N THR A 13 -12.37 12.62 -6.41
CA THR A 13 -11.68 13.91 -6.43
C THR A 13 -10.22 13.82 -6.02
N LEU A 14 -9.92 13.13 -4.92
CA LEU A 14 -8.59 13.08 -4.33
C LEU A 14 -7.52 12.49 -5.28
N PRO A 15 -7.75 11.37 -5.99
CA PRO A 15 -6.74 10.82 -6.90
C PRO A 15 -6.28 11.81 -7.95
N GLN A 16 -7.19 12.60 -8.51
CA GLN A 16 -6.85 13.61 -9.54
C GLN A 16 -5.94 14.70 -8.98
N ILE A 17 -6.18 15.13 -7.73
CA ILE A 17 -5.34 16.13 -7.05
C ILE A 17 -3.94 15.55 -6.80
N LEU A 18 -3.87 14.32 -6.29
CA LEU A 18 -2.60 13.64 -6.01
C LEU A 18 -1.79 13.41 -7.30
N GLU A 19 -2.44 12.95 -8.36
CA GLU A 19 -1.80 12.73 -9.67
C GLU A 19 -1.27 14.03 -10.28
N LYS A 20 -2.05 15.12 -10.21
CA LYS A 20 -1.62 16.46 -10.66
C LYS A 20 -0.36 16.94 -9.92
N ASN A 21 -0.24 16.59 -8.65
CA ASN A 21 0.90 16.93 -7.81
C ASN A 21 2.02 15.88 -7.83
N LYS A 22 1.96 14.88 -8.72
CA LYS A 22 2.99 13.85 -8.92
C LYS A 22 3.33 13.10 -7.62
N ILE A 23 2.32 12.74 -6.86
CA ILE A 23 2.47 11.93 -5.65
C ILE A 23 2.66 10.46 -6.04
N ASP A 24 3.71 9.83 -5.53
CA ASP A 24 4.03 8.41 -5.81
C ASP A 24 3.37 7.46 -4.81
N LEU A 25 3.20 7.91 -3.56
CA LEU A 25 2.69 7.10 -2.45
C LEU A 25 1.65 7.87 -1.65
N ALA A 26 0.51 7.26 -1.37
CA ALA A 26 -0.51 7.77 -0.47
C ALA A 26 -0.73 6.79 0.69
N LEU A 27 -0.66 7.31 1.92
CA LEU A 27 -0.87 6.54 3.14
C LEU A 27 -2.27 6.83 3.69
N CYS A 28 -2.96 5.77 4.06
CA CYS A 28 -4.30 5.81 4.62
C CYS A 28 -4.34 5.03 5.94
N GLY A 29 -5.30 5.35 6.78
CA GLY A 29 -5.60 4.66 8.03
C GLY A 29 -7.06 4.25 8.11
N HIS A 30 -7.56 4.13 9.35
CA HIS A 30 -8.97 3.91 9.71
C HIS A 30 -9.47 2.46 9.59
N ASP A 31 -9.15 1.74 8.53
CA ASP A 31 -9.76 0.43 8.26
C ASP A 31 -9.20 -0.72 9.12
N HIS A 32 -8.15 -0.50 9.91
CA HIS A 32 -7.51 -1.50 10.78
C HIS A 32 -7.13 -2.82 10.08
N ILE A 33 -7.00 -2.77 8.76
CA ILE A 33 -6.55 -3.84 7.88
C ILE A 33 -5.38 -3.29 7.08
N TYR A 34 -4.31 -4.06 6.93
CA TYR A 34 -3.29 -3.66 5.97
C TYR A 34 -3.75 -4.01 4.56
N SER A 35 -3.64 -3.05 3.67
CA SER A 35 -3.82 -3.30 2.24
C SER A 35 -2.93 -2.40 1.39
N ARG A 36 -2.44 -2.95 0.30
CA ARG A 36 -1.67 -2.24 -0.72
C ARG A 36 -2.30 -2.41 -2.08
N THR A 37 -2.41 -1.34 -2.82
CA THR A 37 -2.89 -1.39 -4.21
C THR A 37 -1.75 -1.68 -5.19
N TYR A 38 -2.09 -2.10 -6.39
CA TYR A 38 -1.25 -1.84 -7.56
C TYR A 38 -1.04 -0.34 -7.69
N THR A 39 -0.06 0.09 -8.47
CA THR A 39 0.00 1.50 -8.85
C THR A 39 -1.19 1.86 -9.72
N LEU A 40 -1.88 2.93 -9.35
CA LEU A 40 -3.12 3.37 -9.99
C LEU A 40 -2.91 4.73 -10.66
N LYS A 41 -3.48 4.87 -11.84
CA LYS A 41 -3.66 6.15 -12.54
C LYS A 41 -5.09 6.26 -13.04
N ASN A 42 -5.75 7.37 -12.78
CA ASN A 42 -7.17 7.54 -13.05
C ASN A 42 -8.02 6.38 -12.50
N ASN A 43 -7.74 5.94 -11.28
CA ASN A 43 -8.36 4.80 -10.59
C ASN A 43 -8.24 3.44 -11.31
N LYS A 44 -7.32 3.31 -12.26
CA LYS A 44 -7.06 2.07 -12.99
C LYS A 44 -5.61 1.62 -12.77
N LYS A 45 -5.40 0.31 -12.77
CA LYS A 45 -4.05 -0.26 -12.73
C LYS A 45 -3.22 0.28 -13.88
N THR A 46 -2.02 0.70 -13.58
CA THR A 46 -1.04 1.04 -14.61
C THR A 46 -0.42 -0.23 -15.18
N LYS A 47 0.09 -0.15 -16.40
CA LYS A 47 0.89 -1.21 -17.03
C LYS A 47 2.37 -1.03 -16.65
N GLU A 48 2.67 -1.08 -15.36
CA GLU A 48 4.03 -0.92 -14.89
C GLU A 48 4.82 -2.20 -14.97
N PHE A 49 6.10 -2.05 -15.19
CA PHE A 49 7.05 -3.14 -15.11
C PHE A 49 7.44 -3.33 -13.64
N ILE A 50 6.87 -4.35 -13.02
CA ILE A 50 7.19 -4.74 -11.65
C ILE A 50 8.21 -5.86 -11.71
N ILE A 51 9.37 -5.66 -11.08
CA ILE A 51 10.38 -6.70 -10.89
C ILE A 51 10.17 -7.32 -9.52
N GLU A 52 9.89 -8.61 -9.47
CA GLU A 52 9.85 -9.38 -8.23
C GLU A 52 11.14 -10.21 -8.15
N ARG A 53 11.84 -10.14 -7.03
CA ARG A 53 13.06 -10.92 -6.76
C ARG A 53 13.24 -11.15 -5.26
N PHE A 54 14.19 -11.98 -4.89
CA PHE A 54 14.70 -12.07 -3.52
C PHE A 54 16.00 -11.28 -3.43
N ASP A 55 16.22 -10.59 -2.29
CA ASP A 55 17.48 -9.93 -1.99
C ASP A 55 18.46 -10.88 -1.28
N ASP A 56 19.63 -10.37 -0.92
CA ASP A 56 20.70 -11.15 -0.28
C ASP A 56 20.31 -11.68 1.11
N PHE A 57 19.27 -11.14 1.72
CA PHE A 57 18.68 -11.58 2.99
C PHE A 57 17.49 -12.53 2.80
N ASN A 58 17.25 -12.99 1.57
CA ASN A 58 16.07 -13.79 1.19
C ASN A 58 14.73 -13.10 1.46
N GLU A 59 14.71 -11.76 1.53
CA GLU A 59 13.49 -10.96 1.59
C GLU A 59 12.89 -10.84 0.17
N LYS A 60 11.59 -11.06 0.05
CA LYS A 60 10.89 -10.79 -1.22
C LYS A 60 10.88 -9.29 -1.48
N VAL A 61 11.41 -8.89 -2.62
CA VAL A 61 11.51 -7.49 -3.06
C VAL A 61 10.65 -7.27 -4.29
N GLU A 62 9.90 -6.20 -4.29
CA GLU A 62 9.10 -5.72 -5.40
C GLU A 62 9.58 -4.32 -5.80
N ILE A 63 10.09 -4.20 -7.03
CA ILE A 63 10.61 -2.94 -7.56
C ILE A 63 9.62 -2.41 -8.60
N ILE A 64 9.15 -1.19 -8.37
CA ILE A 64 8.26 -0.44 -9.26
C ILE A 64 9.10 0.64 -9.92
N ASN A 65 9.36 0.51 -11.23
CA ASN A 65 10.16 1.47 -11.97
C ASN A 65 9.29 2.47 -12.73
N ASN A 66 9.71 3.74 -12.74
CA ASN A 66 9.04 4.82 -13.46
C ASN A 66 7.54 4.87 -13.18
N SER A 67 7.18 4.86 -11.90
CA SER A 67 5.79 4.96 -11.47
C SER A 67 5.12 6.18 -12.11
N LYS A 68 4.10 5.93 -12.92
CA LYS A 68 3.26 6.97 -13.54
C LYS A 68 1.90 7.10 -12.85
N GLY A 69 1.81 6.66 -11.61
CA GLY A 69 0.61 6.67 -10.81
C GLY A 69 0.93 6.60 -9.33
N ILE A 70 -0.06 6.29 -8.53
CA ILE A 70 0.02 6.33 -7.08
C ILE A 70 -0.17 4.93 -6.52
N THR A 71 0.71 4.50 -5.62
CA THR A 71 0.50 3.34 -4.78
C THR A 71 -0.18 3.79 -3.49
N TYR A 72 -1.32 3.17 -3.14
CA TYR A 72 -2.04 3.46 -1.90
C TYR A 72 -1.77 2.33 -0.91
N ILE A 73 -1.44 2.72 0.33
CA ILE A 73 -1.26 1.78 1.45
C ILE A 73 -2.17 2.20 2.59
N THR A 74 -3.03 1.30 3.01
CA THR A 74 -3.77 1.42 4.27
C THR A 74 -2.99 0.67 5.34
N GLY A 75 -2.54 1.38 6.37
CA GLY A 75 -1.86 0.77 7.51
C GLY A 75 -2.82 -0.03 8.37
N GLY A 76 -2.34 -1.12 8.95
CA GLY A 76 -3.08 -1.88 9.95
C GLY A 76 -3.12 -1.16 11.31
N SER A 77 -3.65 -1.85 12.33
CA SER A 77 -3.62 -1.35 13.71
C SER A 77 -2.25 -1.58 14.34
N CYS A 78 -1.60 -0.52 14.83
CA CYS A 78 -0.31 -0.63 15.53
C CYS A 78 -0.47 -1.10 16.98
N THR A 79 -1.55 -0.68 17.65
CA THR A 79 -1.79 -0.99 19.07
C THR A 79 -2.48 -2.32 19.29
N GLY A 80 -3.07 -2.91 18.24
CA GLY A 80 -3.87 -4.13 18.38
C GLY A 80 -5.21 -3.93 19.10
N SER A 81 -5.63 -2.68 19.31
CA SER A 81 -6.87 -2.38 20.05
C SER A 81 -8.14 -2.80 19.31
N LYS A 82 -8.08 -2.90 17.99
CA LYS A 82 -9.21 -3.26 17.13
C LYS A 82 -8.72 -3.81 15.81
N PHE A 83 -9.31 -4.92 15.38
CA PHE A 83 -9.06 -5.52 14.08
C PHE A 83 -10.36 -5.69 13.31
N TYR A 84 -10.29 -5.55 12.00
CA TYR A 84 -11.39 -5.84 11.09
C TYR A 84 -11.00 -7.00 10.17
N LYS A 85 -11.98 -7.80 9.82
CA LYS A 85 -11.82 -8.80 8.76
C LYS A 85 -12.18 -8.20 7.41
N SER A 86 -11.43 -8.56 6.40
CA SER A 86 -11.72 -8.11 5.05
C SER A 86 -13.02 -8.74 4.55
N THR A 87 -13.77 -7.98 3.79
CA THR A 87 -14.88 -8.54 3.02
C THR A 87 -14.34 -9.35 1.84
N ASN A 88 -15.05 -10.40 1.43
CA ASN A 88 -14.67 -11.27 0.31
C ASN A 88 -14.70 -10.56 -1.07
N ASN A 89 -15.06 -9.29 -1.12
CA ASN A 89 -15.04 -8.50 -2.36
C ASN A 89 -13.60 -8.23 -2.79
N LYS A 90 -13.11 -9.04 -3.72
CA LYS A 90 -11.80 -8.83 -4.36
C LYS A 90 -11.89 -7.61 -5.28
N SER A 91 -11.53 -6.45 -4.78
CA SER A 91 -11.29 -5.29 -5.64
C SER A 91 -10.09 -5.57 -6.53
N ASN A 92 -10.27 -5.41 -7.83
CA ASN A 92 -9.21 -5.73 -8.82
C ASN A 92 -7.97 -4.82 -8.75
N TYR A 93 -8.05 -3.72 -7.99
CA TYR A 93 -6.95 -2.77 -7.77
C TYR A 93 -6.11 -3.08 -6.52
N VAL A 94 -6.57 -3.97 -5.62
CA VAL A 94 -5.81 -4.38 -4.44
C VAL A 94 -4.82 -5.46 -4.84
N LYS A 95 -3.53 -5.25 -4.59
CA LYS A 95 -2.46 -6.20 -4.87
C LYS A 95 -2.20 -7.13 -3.70
N PHE A 96 -2.14 -6.59 -2.49
CA PHE A 96 -1.88 -7.35 -1.28
C PHE A 96 -2.82 -6.89 -0.15
N LYS A 97 -3.22 -7.83 0.69
CA LYS A 97 -4.06 -7.60 1.84
C LYS A 97 -3.65 -8.52 2.99
N TYR A 98 -3.65 -7.98 4.20
CA TYR A 98 -3.38 -8.72 5.43
C TYR A 98 -4.42 -8.31 6.47
N ASP A 99 -5.20 -9.28 6.97
CA ASP A 99 -6.30 -9.09 7.91
C ASP A 99 -6.26 -10.08 9.09
N GLU A 100 -5.07 -10.63 9.36
CA GLU A 100 -4.82 -11.36 10.60
C GLU A 100 -4.75 -10.37 11.78
N GLU A 101 -5.14 -10.83 12.96
CA GLU A 101 -5.25 -10.03 14.18
C GLU A 101 -3.87 -9.78 14.81
N ASN A 102 -2.94 -9.20 14.06
CA ASN A 102 -1.62 -8.83 14.53
C ASN A 102 -1.42 -7.31 14.45
N PRO A 103 -0.86 -6.69 15.49
CA PRO A 103 -0.41 -5.31 15.41
C PRO A 103 0.71 -5.16 14.37
N LEU A 104 0.64 -4.10 13.56
CA LEU A 104 1.56 -3.85 12.46
C LEU A 104 2.21 -2.48 12.57
N TYR A 105 3.45 -2.38 12.08
CA TYR A 105 4.12 -1.12 11.86
C TYR A 105 4.77 -1.09 10.48
N THR A 106 4.89 0.09 9.90
CA THR A 106 5.48 0.29 8.58
C THR A 106 6.65 1.27 8.67
N ILE A 107 7.79 0.88 8.13
CA ILE A 107 8.97 1.74 7.97
C ILE A 107 9.01 2.22 6.54
N ILE A 108 9.15 3.54 6.37
CA ILE A 108 9.25 4.18 5.05
C ILE A 108 10.52 5.03 5.01
N ASN A 109 11.42 4.67 4.11
CA ASN A 109 12.63 5.42 3.83
C ASN A 109 12.46 6.17 2.52
N VAL A 110 12.58 7.49 2.56
CA VAL A 110 12.42 8.35 1.38
C VAL A 110 13.76 8.97 1.03
N SER A 111 14.18 8.83 -0.20
CA SER A 111 15.33 9.52 -0.79
C SER A 111 14.93 10.29 -2.04
N LYS A 112 15.88 10.99 -2.64
CA LYS A 112 15.66 11.72 -3.89
C LYS A 112 15.17 10.82 -5.02
N ASP A 113 15.68 9.58 -5.09
CA ASP A 113 15.50 8.71 -6.25
C ASP A 113 14.56 7.52 -5.98
N LYS A 114 14.23 7.25 -4.72
CA LYS A 114 13.40 6.08 -4.36
C LYS A 114 12.68 6.22 -3.02
N ILE A 115 11.60 5.45 -2.90
CA ILE A 115 10.89 5.21 -1.66
C ILE A 115 10.99 3.71 -1.35
N ILE A 116 11.43 3.34 -0.14
CA ILE A 116 11.51 1.96 0.32
C ILE A 116 10.49 1.77 1.44
N ILE A 117 9.66 0.75 1.34
CA ILE A 117 8.58 0.49 2.28
C ILE A 117 8.68 -0.95 2.77
N LYS A 118 8.63 -1.14 4.08
CA LYS A 118 8.61 -2.45 4.74
C LYS A 118 7.56 -2.44 5.85
N THR A 119 6.71 -3.44 5.92
CA THR A 119 5.67 -3.58 6.94
C THR A 119 5.86 -4.86 7.72
N TYR A 120 5.82 -4.77 9.04
CA TYR A 120 6.16 -5.84 9.97
C TYR A 120 5.06 -6.07 11.01
N LYS A 121 5.04 -7.28 11.57
CA LYS A 121 4.32 -7.59 12.82
C LYS A 121 5.09 -7.00 13.99
N VAL A 122 4.40 -6.33 14.92
CA VAL A 122 5.04 -5.73 16.12
C VAL A 122 5.70 -6.78 17.00
N ASN A 123 5.09 -7.95 17.15
CA ASN A 123 5.50 -8.95 18.13
C ASN A 123 6.63 -9.90 17.65
N SER A 124 6.92 -9.93 16.36
CA SER A 124 7.88 -10.90 15.79
C SER A 124 8.87 -10.30 14.81
N ASP A 125 8.68 -9.03 14.44
CA ASP A 125 9.43 -8.36 13.38
C ASP A 125 9.41 -9.12 12.02
N GLU A 126 8.41 -9.99 11.86
CA GLU A 126 8.18 -10.70 10.61
C GLU A 126 7.57 -9.74 9.58
N MET A 127 8.17 -9.68 8.40
CA MET A 127 7.66 -8.86 7.30
C MET A 127 6.44 -9.52 6.67
N ILE A 128 5.32 -8.80 6.59
CA ILE A 128 4.03 -9.33 6.08
C ILE A 128 3.84 -9.16 4.59
N ASP A 129 4.49 -8.19 3.97
CA ASP A 129 4.42 -7.91 2.54
C ASP A 129 5.84 -7.88 1.96
N SER A 130 5.98 -7.83 0.66
CA SER A 130 7.29 -7.63 0.02
C SER A 130 7.92 -6.31 0.47
N LYS A 131 9.24 -6.24 0.52
CA LYS A 131 9.99 -4.99 0.53
C LYS A 131 9.70 -4.26 -0.77
N ILE A 132 9.01 -3.13 -0.69
CA ILE A 132 8.58 -2.38 -1.86
C ILE A 132 9.58 -1.26 -2.12
N ILE A 133 10.06 -1.15 -3.35
CA ILE A 133 10.94 -0.07 -3.81
C ILE A 133 10.23 0.64 -4.97
N ILE A 134 9.89 1.90 -4.77
CA ILE A 134 9.37 2.77 -5.83
C ILE A 134 10.53 3.64 -6.31
N ASN A 135 10.98 3.42 -7.53
CA ASN A 135 11.99 4.26 -8.20
C ASN A 135 11.29 5.42 -8.91
N LYS A 136 11.83 6.61 -8.73
CA LYS A 136 11.35 7.87 -9.32
C LYS A 136 11.95 8.12 -10.69
#